data_7238b28d9465fdcb70282edb929f5045
#
_entry.id   7238b28d9465fdcb70282edb929f5045
#
_cell.length_a   1.000
_cell.length_b   1.000
_cell.length_c   1.000
_cell.angle_alpha   90.00
_cell.angle_beta   90.00
_cell.angle_gamma   90.00
#
_symmetry.space_group_name_H-M   'P 1'
#
loop_
_entity.id
_entity.type
_entity.pdbx_description
1 polymer ?
#
loop_
_entity_poly.entity_id
_entity_poly.type
_entity_poly.pdbx_seq_one_letter_code
_entity_poly.pdbx_strand_id
1 'polypeptide(L)'
;SQLAEREAKRVKALVYVAGMMLPSGLKFAELVEKFSKCDPTALGIVPHLDWSKDGETSTVKKGYARKIFYQDCPVRQASAAAKLLKPHPQRGRDISARRTKGRYGKIPRAYIEAKLDQSIPLKIQRHMQKLVPGTKRYTLNTGHAPQLAAPEELAATMTLAISRLLPEKV
;
A
#
# COMPACT_ATOMS: atom_id res chain seq x y z
N SER A 1 0.63 10.50 2.14
CA SER A 1 0.06 11.51 1.21
C SER A 1 -0.26 12.84 1.91
N GLN A 2 -0.86 12.84 3.10
CA GLN A 2 -1.20 14.08 3.84
C GLN A 2 0.04 14.85 4.27
N LEU A 3 1.09 14.17 4.74
CA LEU A 3 2.37 14.82 5.06
C LEU A 3 2.97 15.50 3.83
N ALA A 4 2.96 14.82 2.68
CA ALA A 4 3.48 15.36 1.44
C ALA A 4 2.67 16.58 0.93
N GLU A 5 1.38 16.65 1.20
CA GLU A 5 0.58 17.85 0.94
C GLU A 5 1.01 19.02 1.84
N ARG A 6 1.20 18.77 3.14
CA ARG A 6 1.59 19.82 4.11
C ARG A 6 3.01 20.33 3.86
N GLU A 7 3.94 19.40 3.64
CA GLU A 7 5.38 19.66 3.52
C GLU A 7 5.90 19.55 2.07
N ALA A 8 5.07 19.94 1.09
CA ALA A 8 5.38 19.74 -0.33
C ALA A 8 6.73 20.31 -0.78
N LYS A 9 7.19 21.40 -0.17
CA LYS A 9 8.51 21.99 -0.48
C LYS A 9 9.70 21.15 0.03
N ARG A 10 9.47 20.31 1.05
CA ARG A 10 10.50 19.47 1.70
C ARG A 10 10.53 18.05 1.14
N VAL A 11 9.45 17.60 0.49
CA VAL A 11 9.33 16.24 -0.08
C VAL A 11 9.79 16.29 -1.53
N LYS A 12 10.90 15.64 -1.84
CA LYS A 12 11.48 15.61 -3.20
C LYS A 12 10.78 14.60 -4.10
N ALA A 13 10.42 13.43 -3.57
CA ALA A 13 9.72 12.37 -4.28
C ALA A 13 8.91 11.50 -3.30
N LEU A 14 7.96 10.72 -3.83
CA LEU A 14 7.20 9.72 -3.09
C LEU A 14 7.30 8.36 -3.78
N VAL A 15 7.63 7.33 -3.01
CA VAL A 15 7.59 5.95 -3.47
C VAL A 15 6.54 5.19 -2.63
N TYR A 16 5.53 4.65 -3.28
CA TYR A 16 4.54 3.77 -2.68
C TYR A 16 4.95 2.33 -2.95
N VAL A 17 5.01 1.51 -1.92
CA VAL A 17 5.29 0.07 -2.03
C VAL A 17 4.03 -0.66 -1.58
N ALA A 18 3.32 -1.31 -2.48
CA ALA A 18 2.05 -2.02 -2.23
C ALA A 18 1.10 -1.23 -1.31
N GLY A 19 1.13 0.09 -1.37
CA GLY A 19 0.48 0.98 -0.41
C GLY A 19 -0.78 1.65 -0.93
N MET A 20 -1.52 2.31 -0.05
CA MET A 20 -2.75 3.03 -0.39
C MET A 20 -2.42 4.40 -1.00
N MET A 21 -2.51 4.52 -2.33
CA MET A 21 -2.36 5.76 -3.08
C MET A 21 -3.72 6.18 -3.65
N LEU A 22 -4.47 6.98 -2.91
CA LEU A 22 -5.85 7.35 -3.24
C LEU A 22 -5.95 8.77 -3.79
N PRO A 23 -6.95 9.12 -4.59
CA PRO A 23 -7.26 10.50 -4.93
C PRO A 23 -7.68 11.32 -3.70
N SER A 24 -7.73 12.64 -3.86
CA SER A 24 -8.13 13.55 -2.77
C SER A 24 -9.54 13.23 -2.27
N GLY A 25 -9.69 13.04 -0.97
CA GLY A 25 -10.98 12.83 -0.31
C GLY A 25 -11.54 11.41 -0.35
N LEU A 26 -11.02 10.50 -1.18
CA LEU A 26 -11.49 9.12 -1.23
C LEU A 26 -10.90 8.29 -0.08
N LYS A 27 -11.73 7.49 0.58
CA LYS A 27 -11.30 6.49 1.56
C LYS A 27 -11.02 5.15 0.87
N PHE A 28 -10.09 4.37 1.43
CA PHE A 28 -9.78 3.04 0.91
C PHE A 28 -10.97 2.07 1.01
N ALA A 29 -11.73 2.15 2.11
CA ALA A 29 -12.91 1.32 2.30
C ALA A 29 -13.97 1.53 1.19
N GLU A 30 -14.23 2.78 0.82
CA GLU A 30 -15.18 3.13 -0.26
C GLU A 30 -14.75 2.56 -1.60
N LEU A 31 -13.44 2.59 -1.90
CA LEU A 31 -12.90 2.04 -3.12
C LEU A 31 -13.06 0.52 -3.16
N VAL A 32 -12.69 -0.17 -2.07
CA VAL A 32 -12.80 -1.63 -1.96
C VAL A 32 -14.25 -2.07 -2.02
N GLU A 33 -15.17 -1.41 -1.32
CA GLU A 33 -16.60 -1.70 -1.35
C GLU A 33 -17.16 -1.62 -2.78
N LYS A 34 -16.83 -0.54 -3.49
CA LYS A 34 -17.27 -0.37 -4.88
C LYS A 34 -16.78 -1.50 -5.79
N PHE A 35 -15.53 -1.92 -5.64
CA PHE A 35 -14.95 -3.01 -6.43
C PHE A 35 -15.50 -4.38 -6.08
N SER A 36 -15.75 -4.64 -4.79
CA SER A 36 -16.20 -5.94 -4.31
C SER A 36 -17.61 -6.32 -4.78
N LYS A 37 -18.41 -5.33 -5.18
CA LYS A 37 -19.73 -5.56 -5.80
C LYS A 37 -19.63 -6.35 -7.11
N CYS A 38 -18.56 -6.14 -7.88
CA CYS A 38 -18.32 -6.84 -9.14
C CYS A 38 -17.33 -8.00 -8.99
N ASP A 39 -16.46 -7.94 -7.98
CA ASP A 39 -15.37 -8.90 -7.78
C ASP A 39 -15.05 -9.04 -6.27
N PRO A 40 -15.62 -10.05 -5.60
CA PRO A 40 -15.41 -10.27 -4.17
C PRO A 40 -13.93 -10.44 -3.77
N THR A 41 -13.05 -10.89 -4.70
CA THR A 41 -11.63 -11.04 -4.41
C THR A 41 -10.91 -9.69 -4.21
N ALA A 42 -11.59 -8.57 -4.52
CA ALA A 42 -11.10 -7.22 -4.23
C ALA A 42 -11.08 -6.88 -2.73
N LEU A 43 -11.81 -7.61 -1.90
CA LEU A 43 -11.84 -7.41 -0.45
C LEU A 43 -10.49 -7.63 0.23
N GLY A 44 -9.59 -8.42 -0.39
CA GLY A 44 -8.25 -8.67 0.14
C GLY A 44 -8.27 -9.17 1.58
N ILE A 45 -7.68 -8.40 2.50
CA ILE A 45 -7.61 -8.75 3.93
C ILE A 45 -8.94 -8.62 4.67
N VAL A 46 -9.90 -7.86 4.18
CA VAL A 46 -11.12 -7.46 4.93
C VAL A 46 -11.89 -8.65 5.52
N PRO A 47 -12.17 -9.76 4.79
CA PRO A 47 -12.90 -10.90 5.34
C PRO A 47 -12.14 -11.66 6.43
N HIS A 48 -10.87 -11.38 6.60
CA HIS A 48 -9.96 -12.06 7.52
C HIS A 48 -9.60 -11.21 8.74
N LEU A 49 -10.45 -10.23 9.06
CA LEU A 49 -10.31 -9.37 10.22
C LEU A 49 -11.29 -9.78 11.31
N ASP A 50 -10.82 -9.78 12.55
CA ASP A 50 -11.63 -9.80 13.76
C ASP A 50 -11.72 -8.39 14.31
N TRP A 51 -12.93 -7.91 14.54
CA TRP A 51 -13.22 -6.58 15.03
C TRP A 51 -13.41 -6.58 16.55
N SER A 52 -12.94 -5.54 17.21
CA SER A 52 -13.30 -5.28 18.61
C SER A 52 -14.81 -5.02 18.74
N LYS A 53 -15.36 -5.22 19.95
CA LYS A 53 -16.81 -5.06 20.21
C LYS A 53 -17.32 -3.65 19.88
N ASP A 54 -16.48 -2.63 20.06
CA ASP A 54 -16.76 -1.24 19.75
C ASP A 54 -16.50 -0.85 18.28
N GLY A 55 -15.94 -1.77 17.47
CA GLY A 55 -15.55 -1.50 16.08
C GLY A 55 -14.33 -0.58 15.91
N GLU A 56 -13.69 -0.15 16.99
CA GLU A 56 -12.60 0.84 16.97
C GLU A 56 -11.26 0.22 16.50
N THR A 57 -11.09 -1.08 16.66
CA THR A 57 -9.86 -1.79 16.24
C THR A 57 -10.17 -3.09 15.51
N SER A 58 -9.19 -3.56 14.74
CA SER A 58 -9.26 -4.88 14.13
C SER A 58 -7.93 -5.61 14.22
N THR A 59 -7.98 -6.93 14.30
CA THR A 59 -6.83 -7.83 14.25
C THR A 59 -7.00 -8.78 13.08
N VAL A 60 -5.88 -9.30 12.57
CA VAL A 60 -5.94 -10.35 11.55
C VAL A 60 -6.23 -11.68 12.24
N LYS A 61 -7.23 -12.42 11.75
CA LYS A 61 -7.59 -13.75 12.25
C LYS A 61 -6.38 -14.67 12.30
N LYS A 62 -6.32 -15.49 13.35
CA LYS A 62 -5.22 -16.46 13.56
C LYS A 62 -4.96 -17.30 12.30
N GLY A 63 -3.71 -17.40 11.90
CA GLY A 63 -3.29 -18.17 10.72
C GLY A 63 -3.43 -17.43 9.39
N TYR A 64 -4.24 -16.37 9.29
CA TYR A 64 -4.40 -15.64 8.03
C TYR A 64 -3.27 -14.65 7.75
N ALA A 65 -2.57 -14.13 8.77
CA ALA A 65 -1.44 -13.24 8.56
C ALA A 65 -0.37 -13.84 7.63
N ARG A 66 -0.02 -15.11 7.83
CA ARG A 66 0.94 -15.81 6.97
C ARG A 66 0.40 -16.03 5.56
N LYS A 67 -0.90 -16.29 5.40
CA LYS A 67 -1.53 -16.55 4.10
C LYS A 67 -1.68 -15.27 3.26
N ILE A 68 -1.95 -14.13 3.91
CA ILE A 68 -2.32 -12.90 3.23
C ILE A 68 -1.14 -11.92 3.10
N PHE A 69 -0.33 -11.77 4.17
CA PHE A 69 0.78 -10.81 4.15
C PHE A 69 2.13 -11.45 3.83
N TYR A 70 2.35 -12.71 4.22
CA TYR A 70 3.68 -13.33 4.26
C TYR A 70 3.74 -14.67 3.53
N GLN A 71 2.85 -14.91 2.55
CA GLN A 71 2.72 -16.21 1.86
C GLN A 71 3.97 -16.61 1.07
N ASP A 72 4.76 -15.63 0.64
CA ASP A 72 5.98 -15.79 -0.16
C ASP A 72 7.26 -15.48 0.66
N CYS A 73 7.11 -15.21 1.95
CA CYS A 73 8.25 -14.95 2.83
C CYS A 73 8.83 -16.26 3.42
N PRO A 74 10.13 -16.30 3.76
CA PRO A 74 10.73 -17.42 4.46
C PRO A 74 9.96 -17.75 5.74
N VAL A 75 9.66 -19.02 5.98
CA VAL A 75 8.71 -19.49 7.02
C VAL A 75 9.03 -18.95 8.41
N ARG A 76 10.32 -18.92 8.79
CA ARG A 76 10.76 -18.41 10.09
C ARG A 76 10.45 -16.93 10.27
N GLN A 77 10.77 -16.11 9.26
CA GLN A 77 10.54 -14.67 9.25
C GLN A 77 9.04 -14.35 9.18
N ALA A 78 8.27 -15.05 8.33
CA ALA A 78 6.83 -14.93 8.23
C ALA A 78 6.14 -15.22 9.58
N SER A 79 6.60 -16.27 10.28
CA SER A 79 6.06 -16.64 11.60
C SER A 79 6.39 -15.62 12.69
N ALA A 80 7.61 -15.09 12.67
CA ALA A 80 8.03 -14.04 13.59
C ALA A 80 7.24 -12.74 13.35
N ALA A 81 7.14 -12.30 12.11
CA ALA A 81 6.39 -11.10 11.72
C ALA A 81 4.90 -11.21 12.08
N ALA A 82 4.27 -12.37 11.84
CA ALA A 82 2.87 -12.59 12.18
C ALA A 82 2.59 -12.48 13.69
N LYS A 83 3.54 -12.89 14.55
CA LYS A 83 3.43 -12.75 16.02
C LYS A 83 3.52 -11.29 16.50
N LEU A 84 4.14 -10.42 15.71
CA LEU A 84 4.33 -9.00 16.06
C LEU A 84 3.14 -8.12 15.64
N LEU A 85 2.18 -8.65 14.89
CA LEU A 85 0.99 -7.89 14.52
C LEU A 85 0.22 -7.44 15.77
N LYS A 86 -0.21 -6.20 15.75
CA LYS A 86 -1.00 -5.56 16.82
C LYS A 86 -2.38 -5.17 16.30
N PRO A 87 -3.36 -4.97 17.18
CA PRO A 87 -4.64 -4.38 16.79
C PRO A 87 -4.42 -3.07 16.03
N HIS A 88 -5.10 -2.93 14.91
CA HIS A 88 -5.00 -1.75 14.05
C HIS A 88 -6.22 -0.85 14.28
N PRO A 89 -6.03 0.44 14.64
CA PRO A 89 -7.13 1.38 14.80
C PRO A 89 -7.90 1.61 13.51
N GLN A 90 -9.22 1.57 13.56
CA GLN A 90 -10.08 1.83 12.41
C GLN A 90 -9.86 3.24 11.83
N ARG A 91 -9.62 4.22 12.67
CA ARG A 91 -9.30 5.61 12.24
C ARG A 91 -8.12 5.66 11.26
N GLY A 92 -7.15 4.75 11.37
CA GLY A 92 -6.03 4.66 10.41
C GLY A 92 -6.45 4.21 9.01
N ARG A 93 -7.55 3.46 8.89
CA ARG A 93 -8.12 2.98 7.60
C ARG A 93 -9.06 4.00 6.98
N ASP A 94 -9.70 4.83 7.80
CA ASP A 94 -10.66 5.85 7.37
C ASP A 94 -10.02 7.16 6.95
N ILE A 95 -8.69 7.21 6.91
CA ILE A 95 -7.97 8.41 6.47
C ILE A 95 -8.32 8.72 5.01
N SER A 96 -8.87 9.91 4.80
CA SER A 96 -8.97 10.53 3.48
C SER A 96 -8.07 11.77 3.44
N ALA A 97 -7.02 11.71 2.64
CA ALA A 97 -6.10 12.84 2.52
C ALA A 97 -6.66 13.89 1.55
N ARG A 98 -6.77 15.14 1.99
CA ARG A 98 -7.02 16.26 1.06
C ARG A 98 -5.70 16.68 0.42
N ARG A 99 -5.68 16.72 -0.91
CA ARG A 99 -4.47 16.99 -1.71
C ARG A 99 -4.79 17.93 -2.85
N THR A 100 -3.87 18.81 -3.17
CA THR A 100 -4.01 19.81 -4.24
C THR A 100 -3.05 19.51 -5.39
N LYS A 101 -3.42 19.97 -6.60
CA LYS A 101 -2.55 19.89 -7.78
C LYS A 101 -1.28 20.71 -7.60
N GLY A 102 -1.36 21.84 -6.87
CA GLY A 102 -0.24 22.76 -6.67
C GLY A 102 0.82 22.28 -5.67
N ARG A 103 0.49 21.35 -4.79
CA ARG A 103 1.38 20.83 -3.73
C ARG A 103 1.70 19.36 -3.97
N TYR A 104 0.90 18.44 -3.46
CA TYR A 104 1.08 17.00 -3.69
C TYR A 104 1.16 16.64 -5.18
N GLY A 105 0.34 17.28 -6.01
CA GLY A 105 0.30 17.02 -7.45
C GLY A 105 1.60 17.28 -8.19
N LYS A 106 2.44 18.19 -7.69
CA LYS A 106 3.76 18.52 -8.26
C LYS A 106 4.88 17.57 -7.82
N ILE A 107 4.67 16.77 -6.78
CA ILE A 107 5.71 15.87 -6.27
C ILE A 107 5.84 14.66 -7.19
N PRO A 108 7.03 14.35 -7.72
CA PRO A 108 7.27 13.14 -8.51
C PRO A 108 6.94 11.89 -7.70
N ARG A 109 6.30 10.90 -8.35
CA ARG A 109 5.81 9.71 -7.66
C ARG A 109 6.15 8.43 -8.41
N ALA A 110 6.46 7.40 -7.64
CA ALA A 110 6.54 6.02 -8.11
C ALA A 110 5.61 5.12 -7.29
N TYR A 111 5.13 4.06 -7.92
CA TYR A 111 4.40 2.98 -7.27
C TYR A 111 5.07 1.66 -7.62
N ILE A 112 5.50 0.92 -6.60
CA ILE A 112 6.04 -0.42 -6.72
C ILE A 112 4.90 -1.40 -6.42
N GLU A 113 4.41 -2.06 -7.46
CA GLU A 113 3.35 -3.06 -7.37
C GLU A 113 3.93 -4.35 -6.77
N ALA A 114 3.21 -4.96 -5.84
CA ALA A 114 3.41 -6.32 -5.40
C ALA A 114 2.42 -7.23 -6.16
N LYS A 115 2.91 -8.00 -7.13
CA LYS A 115 2.07 -8.74 -8.09
C LYS A 115 1.22 -9.82 -7.43
N LEU A 116 1.75 -10.46 -6.39
CA LEU A 116 1.14 -11.57 -5.67
C LEU A 116 0.44 -11.14 -4.36
N ASP A 117 0.26 -9.82 -4.17
CA ASP A 117 -0.34 -9.26 -2.96
C ASP A 117 -1.79 -9.72 -2.80
N GLN A 118 -2.09 -10.38 -1.69
CA GLN A 118 -3.43 -10.84 -1.32
C GLN A 118 -4.13 -9.88 -0.34
N SER A 119 -3.41 -8.93 0.24
CA SER A 119 -3.98 -7.91 1.13
C SER A 119 -4.57 -6.73 0.35
N ILE A 120 -3.80 -6.20 -0.59
CA ILE A 120 -4.23 -5.19 -1.57
C ILE A 120 -4.02 -5.78 -2.97
N PRO A 121 -5.00 -6.54 -3.50
CA PRO A 121 -4.84 -7.24 -4.78
C PRO A 121 -4.36 -6.34 -5.91
N LEU A 122 -3.57 -6.87 -6.83
CA LEU A 122 -2.94 -6.12 -7.93
C LEU A 122 -3.92 -5.24 -8.71
N LYS A 123 -5.15 -5.71 -8.93
CA LYS A 123 -6.21 -4.95 -9.58
C LYS A 123 -6.58 -3.67 -8.82
N ILE A 124 -6.57 -3.71 -7.49
CA ILE A 124 -6.82 -2.53 -6.64
C ILE A 124 -5.61 -1.59 -6.70
N GLN A 125 -4.39 -2.12 -6.61
CA GLN A 125 -3.16 -1.32 -6.75
C GLN A 125 -3.17 -0.56 -8.10
N ARG A 126 -3.50 -1.24 -9.20
CA ARG A 126 -3.58 -0.64 -10.54
C ARG A 126 -4.71 0.35 -10.69
N HIS A 127 -5.84 0.08 -10.06
CA HIS A 127 -6.96 1.04 -10.07
C HIS A 127 -6.59 2.33 -9.34
N MET A 128 -5.97 2.25 -8.18
CA MET A 128 -5.48 3.44 -7.46
C MET A 128 -4.50 4.26 -8.32
N GLN A 129 -3.63 3.61 -9.08
CA GLN A 129 -2.70 4.30 -9.99
C GLN A 129 -3.43 5.00 -11.15
N LYS A 130 -4.52 4.43 -11.69
CA LYS A 130 -5.38 5.08 -12.68
C LYS A 130 -6.05 6.32 -12.12
N LEU A 131 -6.50 6.27 -10.86
CA LEU A 131 -7.12 7.41 -10.19
C LEU A 131 -6.14 8.52 -9.81
N VAL A 132 -4.83 8.21 -9.73
CA VAL A 132 -3.76 9.17 -9.39
C VAL A 132 -2.70 9.16 -10.50
N PRO A 133 -3.01 9.76 -11.67
CA PRO A 133 -2.12 9.73 -12.83
C PRO A 133 -0.79 10.46 -12.57
N GLY A 134 0.19 10.24 -13.48
CA GLY A 134 1.54 10.81 -13.38
C GLY A 134 2.46 10.06 -12.41
N THR A 135 2.10 8.83 -12.04
CA THR A 135 2.92 7.96 -11.17
C THR A 135 3.69 6.96 -12.02
N LYS A 136 5.02 6.89 -11.87
CA LYS A 136 5.86 5.86 -12.52
C LYS A 136 5.62 4.51 -11.87
N ARG A 137 5.43 3.45 -12.68
CA ARG A 137 5.13 2.10 -12.22
C ARG A 137 6.35 1.21 -12.28
N TYR A 138 6.52 0.41 -11.23
CA TYR A 138 7.45 -0.71 -11.12
C TYR A 138 6.69 -1.91 -10.56
N THR A 139 7.16 -3.13 -10.83
CA THR A 139 6.46 -4.35 -10.40
C THR A 139 7.44 -5.35 -9.82
N LEU A 140 7.16 -5.85 -8.62
CA LEU A 140 7.85 -6.97 -7.98
C LEU A 140 6.97 -8.22 -8.01
N ASN A 141 7.58 -9.38 -8.21
CA ASN A 141 6.86 -10.65 -8.15
C ASN A 141 6.76 -11.18 -6.72
N THR A 142 6.23 -10.34 -5.82
CA THR A 142 6.13 -10.59 -4.38
C THR A 142 4.71 -10.41 -3.88
N GLY A 143 4.46 -10.91 -2.66
CA GLY A 143 3.26 -10.63 -1.86
C GLY A 143 3.31 -9.25 -1.20
N HIS A 144 2.49 -9.09 -0.14
CA HIS A 144 2.28 -7.81 0.55
C HIS A 144 3.51 -7.28 1.28
N ALA A 145 4.48 -8.11 1.59
CA ALA A 145 5.67 -7.76 2.38
C ALA A 145 6.97 -7.95 1.58
N PRO A 146 7.21 -7.21 0.48
CA PRO A 146 8.41 -7.35 -0.33
C PRO A 146 9.70 -7.12 0.46
N GLN A 147 9.67 -6.32 1.53
CA GLN A 147 10.79 -6.11 2.45
C GLN A 147 11.24 -7.37 3.20
N LEU A 148 10.38 -8.39 3.28
CA LEU A 148 10.71 -9.70 3.85
C LEU A 148 10.90 -10.78 2.78
N ALA A 149 10.14 -10.70 1.69
CA ALA A 149 10.15 -11.70 0.64
C ALA A 149 11.35 -11.55 -0.31
N ALA A 150 11.69 -10.31 -0.66
CA ALA A 150 12.75 -9.98 -1.64
C ALA A 150 13.40 -8.62 -1.32
N PRO A 151 14.11 -8.48 -0.19
CA PRO A 151 14.64 -7.20 0.27
C PRO A 151 15.64 -6.56 -0.70
N GLU A 152 16.51 -7.36 -1.33
CA GLU A 152 17.51 -6.88 -2.29
C GLU A 152 16.83 -6.35 -3.56
N GLU A 153 15.83 -7.07 -4.07
CA GLU A 153 15.08 -6.66 -5.27
C GLU A 153 14.25 -5.40 -5.00
N LEU A 154 13.65 -5.31 -3.81
CA LEU A 154 12.96 -4.10 -3.38
C LEU A 154 13.93 -2.91 -3.31
N ALA A 155 15.09 -3.08 -2.67
CA ALA A 155 16.09 -2.02 -2.54
C ALA A 155 16.58 -1.54 -3.92
N ALA A 156 16.91 -2.45 -4.83
CA ALA A 156 17.32 -2.13 -6.19
C ALA A 156 16.22 -1.37 -6.96
N THR A 157 14.96 -1.83 -6.83
CA THR A 157 13.81 -1.20 -7.48
C THR A 157 13.53 0.19 -6.91
N MET A 158 13.67 0.39 -5.60
CA MET A 158 13.53 1.70 -4.96
C MET A 158 14.62 2.66 -5.43
N THR A 159 15.87 2.22 -5.48
CA THR A 159 17.01 3.01 -5.98
C THR A 159 16.77 3.45 -7.42
N LEU A 160 16.38 2.52 -8.29
CA LEU A 160 16.03 2.82 -9.68
C LEU A 160 14.85 3.80 -9.79
N ALA A 161 13.82 3.63 -8.97
CA ALA A 161 12.67 4.53 -8.95
C ALA A 161 13.08 5.95 -8.55
N ILE A 162 13.88 6.08 -7.50
CA ILE A 162 14.35 7.36 -6.98
C ILE A 162 15.25 8.07 -8.02
N SER A 163 16.22 7.39 -8.61
CA SER A 163 17.10 7.97 -9.62
C SER A 163 16.32 8.51 -10.84
N ARG A 164 15.28 7.81 -11.25
CA ARG A 164 14.40 8.25 -12.36
C ARG A 164 13.40 9.36 -11.98
N LEU A 165 13.08 9.51 -10.70
CA LEU A 165 12.24 10.62 -10.22
C LEU A 165 13.04 11.89 -9.97
N LEU A 166 14.30 11.74 -9.56
CA LEU A 166 15.23 12.81 -9.22
C LEU A 166 16.51 12.66 -10.05
N PRO A 167 16.44 12.88 -11.39
CA PRO A 167 17.64 12.85 -12.21
C PRO A 167 18.63 13.89 -11.71
N GLU A 168 19.92 13.55 -11.68
CA GLU A 168 20.98 14.50 -11.38
C GLU A 168 20.85 15.67 -12.34
N LYS A 169 20.93 16.88 -11.81
CA LYS A 169 21.05 18.07 -12.66
C LYS A 169 22.44 18.04 -13.28
N VAL A 170 22.52 17.76 -14.56
CA VAL A 170 23.73 17.99 -15.37
C VAL A 170 24.06 19.47 -15.40
#